data_170f24e4e8365223d15ac3dd4f7a6bb3
#
_entry.id   170f24e4e8365223d15ac3dd4f7a6bb3
#
_cell.length_a   1.000
_cell.length_b   1.000
_cell.length_c   1.000
_cell.angle_alpha   90.00
_cell.angle_beta   90.00
_cell.angle_gamma   90.00
#
_symmetry.space_group_name_H-M   'P 1'
#
loop_
_entity.id
_entity.type
_entity.pdbx_description
1 polymer ?
#
loop_
_entity_poly.entity_id
_entity_poly.type
_entity_poly.pdbx_seq_one_letter_code
_entity_poly.pdbx_strand_id
1 'polypeptide(L)'
;MKIPLRIGTLLMMAASPALLGQSDARDIVRRATEAEANNWKLARKYIFSERINLKYLNSQGQLEKADVKAHDVILVDGSPYRRLVARDDHALTPAEERTEQEKLAKTLADRLKETAAQRARRVGDYDERPEWQREAWRDLLEAFDFRQAADDVRDGRKVYVIEGTPRRGFQPRSRTAKAMLHLNCKLWVEKQEFNLVKAEVEAIDNIWIGYFLVRVAKGARAGYEQARVNNEVWMASQVQASISARVGLFKVVRLQHEVIYSKCRELRTDPLVISQGRQ
;
A
#
# COMPACT_ATOMS: atom_id res chain seq x y z
N MET A 1 76.79 20.82 11.92
CA MET A 1 75.83 21.21 10.91
C MET A 1 74.63 20.29 11.09
N LYS A 2 73.57 20.79 11.76
CA LYS A 2 72.39 20.02 12.14
C LYS A 2 71.25 20.29 11.12
N ILE A 3 70.77 19.26 10.47
CA ILE A 3 69.60 19.32 9.53
C ILE A 3 68.37 18.95 10.32
N PRO A 4 67.28 19.78 10.35
CA PRO A 4 66.04 19.39 10.99
C PRO A 4 65.16 18.60 10.03
N LEU A 5 64.72 17.40 10.44
CA LEU A 5 63.76 16.53 9.79
C LEU A 5 62.35 17.10 10.02
N ARG A 6 61.71 17.58 8.96
CA ARG A 6 60.24 17.97 8.98
C ARG A 6 59.39 16.75 8.79
N ILE A 7 58.68 16.34 9.83
CA ILE A 7 57.64 15.33 9.78
C ILE A 7 56.36 16.01 9.28
N GLY A 8 55.98 15.73 8.03
CA GLY A 8 54.70 16.13 7.47
C GLY A 8 53.62 15.17 7.94
N THR A 9 52.69 15.63 8.79
CA THR A 9 51.53 14.89 9.23
C THR A 9 50.51 14.84 8.07
N LEU A 10 50.38 13.68 7.43
CA LEU A 10 49.36 13.42 6.40
C LEU A 10 48.02 13.14 7.12
N LEU A 11 47.12 14.14 7.10
CA LEU A 11 45.74 13.99 7.63
C LEU A 11 44.91 13.19 6.63
N MET A 12 44.82 11.87 6.81
CA MET A 12 43.88 11.04 6.08
C MET A 12 42.46 11.35 6.57
N MET A 13 41.69 12.10 5.78
CA MET A 13 40.24 12.18 5.95
C MET A 13 39.65 10.83 5.58
N ALA A 14 39.39 10.01 6.59
CA ALA A 14 38.55 8.81 6.42
C ALA A 14 37.10 9.25 6.16
N ALA A 15 36.68 9.21 4.90
CA ALA A 15 35.28 9.38 4.55
C ALA A 15 34.48 8.26 5.25
N SER A 16 33.54 8.64 6.11
CA SER A 16 32.74 7.71 6.88
C SER A 16 31.91 6.83 5.92
N PRO A 17 32.01 5.50 5.98
CA PRO A 17 31.27 4.60 5.08
C PRO A 17 29.73 4.71 5.20
N ALA A 18 29.24 5.32 6.29
CA ALA A 18 27.83 5.57 6.52
C ALA A 18 27.18 6.53 5.51
N LEU A 19 27.93 7.49 4.94
CA LEU A 19 27.40 8.45 3.96
C LEU A 19 27.18 7.82 2.56
N LEU A 20 28.05 6.89 2.16
CA LEU A 20 27.92 6.19 0.89
C LEU A 20 26.73 5.23 0.90
N GLY A 21 26.52 4.49 2.00
CA GLY A 21 25.38 3.56 2.13
C GLY A 21 24.01 4.25 2.20
N GLN A 22 23.95 5.47 2.71
CA GLN A 22 22.69 6.25 2.76
C GLN A 22 22.31 6.80 1.37
N SER A 23 23.29 7.20 0.57
CA SER A 23 23.08 7.65 -0.82
C SER A 23 22.49 6.52 -1.67
N ASP A 24 23.07 5.32 -1.58
CA ASP A 24 22.61 4.16 -2.34
C ASP A 24 21.20 3.72 -1.93
N ALA A 25 20.89 3.67 -0.64
CA ALA A 25 19.58 3.30 -0.13
C ALA A 25 18.48 4.24 -0.60
N ARG A 26 18.75 5.56 -0.61
CA ARG A 26 17.79 6.55 -1.12
C ARG A 26 17.58 6.41 -2.63
N ASP A 27 18.62 6.11 -3.40
CA ASP A 27 18.48 5.88 -4.85
C ASP A 27 17.65 4.63 -5.14
N ILE A 28 17.83 3.55 -4.37
CA ILE A 28 16.99 2.34 -4.48
C ILE A 28 15.52 2.69 -4.24
N VAL A 29 15.19 3.44 -3.19
CA VAL A 29 13.81 3.85 -2.89
C VAL A 29 13.26 4.76 -4.00
N ARG A 30 14.06 5.71 -4.52
CA ARG A 30 13.65 6.56 -5.65
C ARG A 30 13.31 5.72 -6.87
N ARG A 31 14.15 4.76 -7.25
CA ARG A 31 13.90 3.84 -8.37
C ARG A 31 12.66 2.98 -8.12
N ALA A 32 12.42 2.58 -6.86
CA ALA A 32 11.20 1.85 -6.50
C ALA A 32 9.95 2.71 -6.71
N THR A 33 9.98 4.01 -6.42
CA THR A 33 8.83 4.89 -6.70
C THR A 33 8.53 5.02 -8.19
N GLU A 34 9.57 5.04 -9.03
CA GLU A 34 9.44 5.09 -10.49
C GLU A 34 8.91 3.75 -11.05
N ALA A 35 9.43 2.62 -10.55
CA ALA A 35 8.96 1.28 -10.91
C ALA A 35 7.48 1.09 -10.56
N GLU A 36 7.06 1.50 -9.36
CA GLU A 36 5.66 1.47 -8.93
C GLU A 36 4.75 2.33 -9.82
N ALA A 37 5.22 3.50 -10.25
CA ALA A 37 4.46 4.35 -11.16
C ALA A 37 4.26 3.71 -12.55
N ASN A 38 5.25 2.96 -13.03
CA ASN A 38 5.16 2.22 -14.28
C ASN A 38 4.30 0.96 -14.14
N ASN A 39 4.46 0.23 -13.04
CA ASN A 39 3.67 -0.96 -12.73
C ASN A 39 2.17 -0.63 -12.64
N TRP A 40 1.80 0.53 -12.09
CA TRP A 40 0.39 0.98 -12.02
C TRP A 40 -0.30 0.96 -13.38
N LYS A 41 0.39 1.35 -14.46
CA LYS A 41 -0.17 1.38 -15.83
C LYS A 41 -0.56 -0.02 -16.33
N LEU A 42 0.11 -1.06 -15.84
CA LEU A 42 -0.20 -2.47 -16.14
C LEU A 42 -1.25 -3.01 -15.17
N ALA A 43 -1.06 -2.79 -13.88
CA ALA A 43 -1.90 -3.32 -12.82
C ALA A 43 -3.39 -2.93 -12.95
N ARG A 44 -3.69 -1.72 -13.43
CA ARG A 44 -5.06 -1.26 -13.67
C ARG A 44 -5.84 -2.06 -14.72
N LYS A 45 -5.15 -2.86 -15.54
CA LYS A 45 -5.77 -3.76 -16.52
C LYS A 45 -6.18 -5.10 -15.92
N TYR A 46 -5.85 -5.32 -14.65
CA TYR A 46 -6.11 -6.57 -13.96
C TYR A 46 -7.34 -6.47 -13.08
N ILE A 47 -8.12 -7.54 -13.06
CA ILE A 47 -9.17 -7.78 -12.07
C ILE A 47 -8.73 -8.86 -11.12
N PHE A 48 -9.32 -8.89 -9.93
CA PHE A 48 -8.92 -9.78 -8.85
C PHE A 48 -10.08 -10.06 -7.90
N SER A 49 -9.92 -11.07 -7.06
CA SER A 49 -10.76 -11.29 -5.88
C SER A 49 -10.03 -10.81 -4.64
N GLU A 50 -10.75 -10.25 -3.68
CA GLU A 50 -10.23 -9.85 -2.38
C GLU A 50 -11.03 -10.50 -1.26
N ARG A 51 -10.34 -10.95 -0.22
CA ARG A 51 -10.94 -11.41 1.03
C ARG A 51 -10.49 -10.49 2.15
N ILE A 52 -11.44 -9.81 2.75
CA ILE A 52 -11.22 -8.86 3.85
C ILE A 52 -11.61 -9.54 5.15
N ASN A 53 -10.72 -9.55 6.12
CA ASN A 53 -10.93 -10.06 7.45
C ASN A 53 -10.67 -8.92 8.46
N LEU A 54 -11.72 -8.42 9.09
CA LEU A 54 -11.65 -7.38 10.10
C LEU A 54 -12.00 -7.97 11.46
N LYS A 55 -11.02 -8.01 12.37
CA LYS A 55 -11.17 -8.52 13.72
C LYS A 55 -11.13 -7.38 14.73
N TYR A 56 -12.11 -7.34 15.61
CA TYR A 56 -12.15 -6.47 16.77
C TYR A 56 -11.72 -7.26 18.00
N LEU A 57 -10.83 -6.68 18.80
CA LEU A 57 -10.26 -7.31 19.97
C LEU A 57 -10.69 -6.54 21.23
N ASN A 58 -10.94 -7.27 22.32
CA ASN A 58 -11.23 -6.69 23.63
C ASN A 58 -9.95 -6.12 24.30
N SER A 59 -10.08 -5.67 25.54
CA SER A 59 -8.97 -5.08 26.30
C SER A 59 -7.83 -6.06 26.58
N GLN A 60 -8.11 -7.36 26.63
CA GLN A 60 -7.14 -8.44 26.82
C GLN A 60 -6.51 -8.93 25.51
N GLY A 61 -6.91 -8.37 24.36
CA GLY A 61 -6.43 -8.82 23.04
C GLY A 61 -7.13 -10.07 22.50
N GLN A 62 -8.22 -10.50 23.12
CA GLN A 62 -9.01 -11.63 22.65
C GLN A 62 -10.01 -11.19 21.58
N LEU A 63 -10.35 -12.09 20.66
CA LEU A 63 -11.32 -11.81 19.60
C LEU A 63 -12.71 -11.57 20.20
N GLU A 64 -13.28 -10.40 19.92
CA GLU A 64 -14.65 -10.01 20.31
C GLU A 64 -15.61 -10.17 19.12
N LYS A 65 -15.17 -9.73 17.93
CA LYS A 65 -15.97 -9.80 16.71
C LYS A 65 -15.06 -9.94 15.50
N ALA A 66 -15.51 -10.74 14.53
CA ALA A 66 -14.92 -10.77 13.19
C ALA A 66 -15.98 -10.40 12.15
N ASP A 67 -15.55 -9.78 11.05
CA ASP A 67 -16.36 -9.51 9.85
C ASP A 67 -15.52 -9.93 8.65
N VAL A 68 -15.91 -11.00 7.98
CA VAL A 68 -15.21 -11.55 6.83
C VAL A 68 -16.06 -11.36 5.58
N LYS A 69 -15.49 -10.72 4.57
CA LYS A 69 -16.15 -10.49 3.28
C LYS A 69 -15.21 -10.83 2.13
N ALA A 70 -15.75 -11.51 1.13
CA ALA A 70 -15.04 -11.70 -0.12
C ALA A 70 -15.75 -10.97 -1.26
N HIS A 71 -14.96 -10.29 -2.09
CA HIS A 71 -15.48 -9.58 -3.26
C HIS A 71 -14.71 -10.00 -4.51
N ASP A 72 -15.41 -10.07 -5.63
CA ASP A 72 -14.80 -10.00 -6.94
C ASP A 72 -14.76 -8.54 -7.39
N VAL A 73 -13.56 -8.06 -7.72
CA VAL A 73 -13.37 -6.73 -8.29
C VAL A 73 -13.33 -6.89 -9.81
N ILE A 74 -14.38 -6.43 -10.46
CA ILE A 74 -14.58 -6.53 -11.90
C ILE A 74 -14.64 -5.13 -12.51
N LEU A 75 -14.38 -5.00 -13.81
CA LEU A 75 -14.61 -3.74 -14.51
C LEU A 75 -16.03 -3.74 -15.10
N VAL A 76 -16.77 -2.69 -14.78
CA VAL A 76 -18.09 -2.40 -15.32
C VAL A 76 -18.00 -1.06 -16.03
N ASP A 77 -18.28 -1.02 -17.32
CA ASP A 77 -18.20 0.19 -18.13
C ASP A 77 -16.94 1.05 -17.88
N GLY A 78 -15.75 0.39 -17.85
CA GLY A 78 -14.44 1.03 -17.76
C GLY A 78 -13.96 1.44 -16.38
N SER A 79 -14.69 1.14 -15.29
CA SER A 79 -14.19 1.37 -13.93
C SER A 79 -14.58 0.22 -12.97
N PRO A 80 -13.84 0.06 -11.85
CA PRO A 80 -14.06 -1.05 -10.94
C PRO A 80 -15.46 -1.07 -10.29
N TYR A 81 -15.96 -2.27 -10.09
CA TYR A 81 -17.10 -2.58 -9.25
C TYR A 81 -16.74 -3.74 -8.33
N ARG A 82 -16.99 -3.58 -7.04
CA ARG A 82 -16.73 -4.61 -6.01
C ARG A 82 -18.02 -5.38 -5.74
N ARG A 83 -18.13 -6.57 -6.32
CA ARG A 83 -19.27 -7.47 -6.11
C ARG A 83 -18.99 -8.34 -4.89
N LEU A 84 -19.85 -8.31 -3.89
CA LEU A 84 -19.80 -9.23 -2.76
C LEU A 84 -20.13 -10.65 -3.28
N VAL A 85 -19.29 -11.64 -2.93
CA VAL A 85 -19.45 -13.05 -3.34
C VAL A 85 -19.51 -14.02 -2.16
N ALA A 86 -19.02 -13.61 -0.99
CA ALA A 86 -19.12 -14.41 0.22
C ALA A 86 -19.08 -13.52 1.48
N ARG A 87 -19.69 -14.02 2.54
CA ARG A 87 -19.68 -13.43 3.89
C ARG A 87 -19.35 -14.51 4.91
N ASP A 88 -18.47 -14.22 5.86
CA ASP A 88 -18.02 -15.15 6.89
C ASP A 88 -17.61 -16.52 6.32
N ASP A 89 -16.87 -16.47 5.18
CA ASP A 89 -16.39 -17.61 4.39
C ASP A 89 -17.49 -18.54 3.82
N HIS A 90 -18.74 -18.10 3.84
CA HIS A 90 -19.86 -18.81 3.22
C HIS A 90 -20.34 -18.06 1.96
N ALA A 91 -20.79 -18.82 0.96
CA ALA A 91 -21.45 -18.24 -0.19
C ALA A 91 -22.68 -17.43 0.25
N LEU A 92 -23.02 -16.40 -0.51
CA LEU A 92 -24.21 -15.59 -0.24
C LEU A 92 -25.49 -16.44 -0.23
N THR A 93 -26.39 -16.12 0.66
CA THR A 93 -27.76 -16.66 0.60
C THR A 93 -28.47 -16.18 -0.67
N PRO A 94 -29.52 -16.88 -1.12
CA PRO A 94 -30.31 -16.44 -2.30
C PRO A 94 -30.86 -15.01 -2.18
N ALA A 95 -31.12 -14.54 -0.96
CA ALA A 95 -31.60 -13.18 -0.72
C ALA A 95 -30.47 -12.16 -0.86
N GLU A 96 -29.30 -12.45 -0.33
CA GLU A 96 -28.10 -11.60 -0.46
C GLU A 96 -27.64 -11.54 -1.92
N GLU A 97 -27.63 -12.68 -2.63
CA GLU A 97 -27.26 -12.73 -4.05
C GLU A 97 -28.22 -11.86 -4.89
N ARG A 98 -29.52 -11.92 -4.64
CA ARG A 98 -30.50 -11.02 -5.29
C ARG A 98 -30.19 -9.55 -5.00
N THR A 99 -29.89 -9.22 -3.75
CA THR A 99 -29.52 -7.85 -3.36
C THR A 99 -28.27 -7.37 -4.10
N GLU A 100 -27.27 -8.23 -4.28
CA GLU A 100 -26.03 -7.87 -5.01
C GLU A 100 -26.30 -7.76 -6.52
N GLN A 101 -27.18 -8.59 -7.09
CA GLN A 101 -27.61 -8.47 -8.48
C GLN A 101 -28.37 -7.16 -8.72
N GLU A 102 -29.25 -6.76 -7.81
CA GLU A 102 -29.97 -5.47 -7.87
C GLU A 102 -29.02 -4.28 -7.80
N LYS A 103 -28.01 -4.33 -6.92
CA LYS A 103 -26.97 -3.29 -6.82
C LYS A 103 -26.15 -3.18 -8.11
N LEU A 104 -25.76 -4.32 -8.69
CA LEU A 104 -25.04 -4.33 -9.96
C LEU A 104 -25.92 -3.78 -11.09
N ALA A 105 -27.16 -4.22 -11.18
CA ALA A 105 -28.12 -3.73 -12.18
C ALA A 105 -28.36 -2.22 -12.05
N LYS A 106 -28.52 -1.73 -10.83
CA LYS A 106 -28.63 -0.30 -10.55
C LYS A 106 -27.37 0.46 -10.98
N THR A 107 -26.19 -0.05 -10.63
CA THR A 107 -24.92 0.57 -11.04
C THR A 107 -24.80 0.65 -12.56
N LEU A 108 -25.16 -0.42 -13.27
CA LEU A 108 -25.18 -0.43 -14.74
C LEU A 108 -26.15 0.61 -15.29
N ALA A 109 -27.39 0.65 -14.77
CA ALA A 109 -28.40 1.62 -15.19
C ALA A 109 -27.98 3.06 -14.94
N ASP A 110 -27.33 3.35 -13.81
CA ASP A 110 -26.82 4.67 -13.47
C ASP A 110 -25.67 5.08 -14.40
N ARG A 111 -24.74 4.16 -14.71
CA ARG A 111 -23.65 4.41 -15.66
C ARG A 111 -24.12 4.63 -17.09
N LEU A 112 -25.20 3.96 -17.51
CA LEU A 112 -25.83 4.19 -18.83
C LEU A 112 -26.46 5.57 -18.97
N LYS A 113 -26.81 6.22 -17.86
CA LYS A 113 -27.37 7.59 -17.84
C LYS A 113 -26.30 8.68 -17.78
N GLU A 114 -25.02 8.30 -17.58
CA GLU A 114 -23.92 9.25 -17.53
C GLU A 114 -23.77 9.99 -18.86
N THR A 115 -23.52 11.28 -18.77
CA THR A 115 -23.04 12.04 -19.93
C THR A 115 -21.63 11.58 -20.31
N ALA A 116 -21.20 11.85 -21.53
CA ALA A 116 -19.84 11.55 -21.98
C ALA A 116 -18.75 12.16 -21.05
N ALA A 117 -19.01 13.39 -20.54
CA ALA A 117 -18.10 14.06 -19.60
C ALA A 117 -18.03 13.34 -18.22
N GLN A 118 -19.18 12.91 -17.69
CA GLN A 118 -19.24 12.18 -16.42
C GLN A 118 -18.54 10.83 -16.54
N ARG A 119 -18.78 10.10 -17.63
CA ARG A 119 -18.10 8.83 -17.92
C ARG A 119 -16.59 9.02 -18.06
N ALA A 120 -16.15 10.01 -18.84
CA ALA A 120 -14.74 10.30 -19.03
C ALA A 120 -14.05 10.64 -17.69
N ARG A 121 -14.71 11.41 -16.82
CA ARG A 121 -14.20 11.72 -15.48
C ARG A 121 -14.09 10.45 -14.63
N ARG A 122 -15.12 9.63 -14.52
CA ARG A 122 -15.12 8.39 -13.72
C ARG A 122 -14.05 7.39 -14.19
N VAL A 123 -13.89 7.22 -15.50
CA VAL A 123 -12.85 6.35 -16.07
C VAL A 123 -11.47 6.95 -15.85
N GLY A 124 -11.32 8.28 -16.05
CA GLY A 124 -10.08 8.99 -15.80
C GLY A 124 -9.64 8.92 -14.33
N ASP A 125 -10.56 9.11 -13.39
CA ASP A 125 -10.28 8.98 -11.94
C ASP A 125 -9.77 7.57 -11.57
N TYR A 126 -10.19 6.53 -12.31
CA TYR A 126 -9.65 5.18 -12.15
C TYR A 126 -8.30 5.00 -12.86
N ASP A 127 -8.14 5.57 -14.03
CA ASP A 127 -6.92 5.48 -14.81
C ASP A 127 -5.75 6.22 -14.18
N GLU A 128 -6.03 7.29 -13.49
CA GLU A 128 -5.03 8.04 -12.75
C GLU A 128 -4.69 7.36 -11.42
N ARG A 129 -3.40 7.33 -11.11
CA ARG A 129 -2.98 6.91 -9.78
C ARG A 129 -3.55 7.89 -8.75
N PRO A 130 -4.23 7.42 -7.67
CA PRO A 130 -4.80 8.31 -6.67
C PRO A 130 -3.76 9.31 -6.14
N GLU A 131 -4.14 10.59 -6.03
CA GLU A 131 -3.23 11.65 -5.65
C GLU A 131 -2.55 11.38 -4.29
N TRP A 132 -3.31 10.85 -3.34
CA TRP A 132 -2.76 10.48 -2.04
C TRP A 132 -1.62 9.45 -2.13
N GLN A 133 -1.64 8.53 -3.10
CA GLN A 133 -0.53 7.59 -3.32
C GLN A 133 0.69 8.29 -3.90
N ARG A 134 0.49 9.21 -4.85
CA ARG A 134 1.58 10.01 -5.41
C ARG A 134 2.23 10.87 -4.34
N GLU A 135 1.41 11.51 -3.49
CA GLU A 135 1.90 12.27 -2.33
C GLU A 135 2.66 11.38 -1.34
N ALA A 136 2.11 10.21 -1.00
CA ALA A 136 2.74 9.29 -0.06
C ALA A 136 4.14 8.85 -0.52
N TRP A 137 4.33 8.54 -1.80
CA TRP A 137 5.64 8.19 -2.34
C TRP A 137 6.63 9.37 -2.36
N ARG A 138 6.15 10.57 -2.69
CA ARG A 138 6.97 11.78 -2.61
C ARG A 138 7.36 12.08 -1.17
N ASP A 139 6.38 12.06 -0.27
CA ASP A 139 6.59 12.33 1.15
C ASP A 139 7.54 11.30 1.78
N LEU A 140 7.45 10.02 1.37
CA LEU A 140 8.35 8.97 1.82
C LEU A 140 9.82 9.32 1.56
N LEU A 141 10.14 9.77 0.34
CA LEU A 141 11.51 10.17 -0.02
C LEU A 141 12.02 11.37 0.78
N GLU A 142 11.14 12.29 1.14
CA GLU A 142 11.53 13.50 1.86
C GLU A 142 11.59 13.30 3.37
N ALA A 143 10.64 12.51 3.93
CA ALA A 143 10.42 12.37 5.36
C ALA A 143 11.39 11.38 6.05
N PHE A 144 12.05 10.49 5.29
CA PHE A 144 12.89 9.45 5.86
C PHE A 144 14.36 9.58 5.50
N ASP A 145 15.20 9.17 6.43
CA ASP A 145 16.58 8.79 6.20
C ASP A 145 16.62 7.27 6.03
N PHE A 146 17.24 6.80 4.94
CA PHE A 146 17.26 5.40 4.54
C PHE A 146 18.62 4.77 4.78
N ARG A 147 18.62 3.51 5.21
CA ARG A 147 19.79 2.66 5.37
C ARG A 147 19.51 1.30 4.73
N GLN A 148 20.43 0.82 3.91
CA GLN A 148 20.37 -0.55 3.43
C GLN A 148 20.77 -1.50 4.56
N ALA A 149 19.93 -2.50 4.82
CA ALA A 149 20.22 -3.65 5.67
C ALA A 149 20.82 -4.79 4.83
N ALA A 150 20.98 -5.98 5.42
CA ALA A 150 21.38 -7.16 4.66
C ALA A 150 20.35 -7.50 3.57
N ASP A 151 20.85 -7.97 2.43
CA ASP A 151 20.00 -8.47 1.35
C ASP A 151 19.18 -9.69 1.81
N ASP A 152 18.05 -9.91 1.14
CA ASP A 152 17.14 -11.03 1.40
C ASP A 152 16.72 -11.70 0.08
N VAL A 153 16.02 -12.82 0.18
CA VAL A 153 15.40 -13.51 -0.95
C VAL A 153 13.93 -13.71 -0.64
N ARG A 154 13.06 -13.26 -1.54
CA ARG A 154 11.61 -13.39 -1.45
C ARG A 154 11.08 -14.05 -2.72
N ASP A 155 10.34 -15.15 -2.57
CA ASP A 155 9.77 -15.91 -3.70
C ASP A 155 10.82 -16.21 -4.78
N GLY A 156 12.05 -16.60 -4.36
CA GLY A 156 13.16 -16.90 -5.24
C GLY A 156 13.87 -15.69 -5.88
N ARG A 157 13.46 -14.45 -5.56
CA ARG A 157 14.02 -13.20 -6.09
C ARG A 157 14.91 -12.53 -5.04
N LYS A 158 16.06 -12.02 -5.49
CA LYS A 158 16.94 -11.21 -4.64
C LYS A 158 16.30 -9.83 -4.42
N VAL A 159 16.28 -9.38 -3.18
CA VAL A 159 15.72 -8.07 -2.79
C VAL A 159 16.71 -7.26 -1.98
N TYR A 160 16.71 -5.95 -2.18
CA TYR A 160 17.28 -5.02 -1.23
C TYR A 160 16.36 -4.88 -0.04
N VAL A 161 16.92 -4.83 1.16
CA VAL A 161 16.17 -4.51 2.38
C VAL A 161 16.58 -3.13 2.83
N ILE A 162 15.64 -2.19 2.83
CA ILE A 162 15.87 -0.79 3.16
C ILE A 162 15.08 -0.46 4.43
N GLU A 163 15.75 0.05 5.42
CA GLU A 163 15.15 0.57 6.65
C GLU A 163 15.10 2.10 6.58
N GLY A 164 13.95 2.66 6.91
CA GLY A 164 13.71 4.10 6.95
C GLY A 164 13.32 4.55 8.35
N THR A 165 13.97 5.61 8.81
CA THR A 165 13.67 6.30 10.07
C THR A 165 13.33 7.77 9.79
N PRO A 166 12.42 8.39 10.57
CA PRO A 166 12.04 9.78 10.35
C PRO A 166 13.25 10.70 10.33
N ARG A 167 13.33 11.54 9.30
CA ARG A 167 14.41 12.52 9.14
C ARG A 167 14.30 13.63 10.17
N ARG A 168 15.36 13.86 10.90
CA ARG A 168 15.45 14.97 11.87
C ARG A 168 15.31 16.32 11.17
N GLY A 169 14.47 17.18 11.72
CA GLY A 169 14.27 18.54 11.20
C GLY A 169 13.42 18.65 9.93
N PHE A 170 12.89 17.55 9.41
CA PHE A 170 11.95 17.59 8.29
C PHE A 170 10.67 18.33 8.66
N GLN A 171 10.22 19.23 7.78
CA GLN A 171 9.00 20.04 7.96
C GLN A 171 7.87 19.48 7.06
N PRO A 172 6.92 18.72 7.62
CA PRO A 172 5.88 18.07 6.84
C PRO A 172 4.88 19.09 6.26
N ARG A 173 4.57 18.96 4.97
CA ARG A 173 3.60 19.80 4.26
C ARG A 173 2.24 19.16 4.10
N SER A 174 2.15 17.84 4.21
CA SER A 174 0.91 17.06 4.07
C SER A 174 0.54 16.38 5.39
N ARG A 175 -0.71 15.89 5.48
CA ARG A 175 -1.14 15.05 6.61
C ARG A 175 -0.43 13.71 6.63
N THR A 176 -0.14 13.15 5.45
CA THR A 176 0.60 11.90 5.28
C THR A 176 2.03 12.07 5.78
N ALA A 177 2.72 13.13 5.37
CA ALA A 177 4.06 13.45 5.84
C ALA A 177 4.13 13.65 7.37
N LYS A 178 3.10 14.28 7.97
CA LYS A 178 3.00 14.40 9.45
C LYS A 178 2.93 13.04 10.14
N ALA A 179 2.15 12.11 9.60
CA ALA A 179 2.05 10.77 10.15
C ALA A 179 3.38 10.00 10.01
N MET A 180 4.10 10.18 8.90
CA MET A 180 5.40 9.53 8.64
C MET A 180 6.47 9.88 9.68
N LEU A 181 6.42 11.06 10.30
CA LEU A 181 7.34 11.43 11.38
C LEU A 181 7.24 10.54 12.63
N HIS A 182 6.17 9.78 12.75
CA HIS A 182 5.91 8.86 13.86
C HIS A 182 6.02 7.39 13.48
N LEU A 183 6.62 7.08 12.31
CA LEU A 183 6.72 5.73 11.78
C LEU A 183 8.17 5.36 11.47
N ASN A 184 8.57 4.15 11.78
CA ASN A 184 9.67 3.50 11.07
C ASN A 184 9.09 2.70 9.91
N CYS A 185 9.86 2.55 8.84
CA CYS A 185 9.49 1.70 7.72
C CYS A 185 10.60 0.72 7.36
N LYS A 186 10.19 -0.40 6.76
CA LYS A 186 11.08 -1.39 6.17
C LYS A 186 10.54 -1.79 4.81
N LEU A 187 11.37 -1.71 3.79
CA LEU A 187 11.01 -1.92 2.40
C LEU A 187 11.86 -3.04 1.82
N TRP A 188 11.23 -3.96 1.10
CA TRP A 188 11.90 -4.98 0.30
C TRP A 188 11.69 -4.64 -1.17
N VAL A 189 12.78 -4.33 -1.86
CA VAL A 189 12.77 -3.88 -3.26
C VAL A 189 13.48 -4.92 -4.12
N GLU A 190 12.80 -5.44 -5.12
CA GLU A 190 13.37 -6.43 -6.05
C GLU A 190 14.53 -5.81 -6.83
N LYS A 191 15.63 -6.58 -6.99
CA LYS A 191 16.91 -6.02 -7.46
C LYS A 191 16.99 -5.73 -8.95
N GLN A 192 16.21 -6.41 -9.78
CA GLN A 192 16.29 -6.28 -11.24
C GLN A 192 15.40 -5.16 -11.75
N GLU A 193 14.14 -5.11 -11.27
CA GLU A 193 13.11 -4.20 -11.76
C GLU A 193 12.81 -3.07 -10.78
N PHE A 194 13.35 -3.12 -9.56
CA PHE A 194 13.13 -2.16 -8.48
C PHE A 194 11.68 -2.06 -8.01
N ASN A 195 10.84 -3.07 -8.30
CA ASN A 195 9.49 -3.09 -7.75
C ASN A 195 9.50 -3.38 -6.24
N LEU A 196 8.59 -2.75 -5.53
CA LEU A 196 8.36 -3.02 -4.11
C LEU A 196 7.73 -4.40 -3.97
N VAL A 197 8.39 -5.32 -3.26
CA VAL A 197 7.85 -6.65 -2.96
C VAL A 197 7.08 -6.63 -1.66
N LYS A 198 7.60 -5.91 -0.67
CA LYS A 198 6.99 -5.80 0.66
C LYS A 198 7.33 -4.47 1.29
N ALA A 199 6.38 -3.93 2.04
CA ALA A 199 6.59 -2.80 2.93
C ALA A 199 6.00 -3.10 4.30
N GLU A 200 6.69 -2.70 5.35
CA GLU A 200 6.20 -2.71 6.72
C GLU A 200 6.40 -1.33 7.34
N VAL A 201 5.45 -0.91 8.15
CA VAL A 201 5.55 0.29 8.97
C VAL A 201 5.18 -0.02 10.41
N GLU A 202 5.85 0.64 11.33
CA GLU A 202 5.56 0.54 12.77
C GLU A 202 5.52 1.94 13.39
N ALA A 203 4.48 2.22 14.16
CA ALA A 203 4.36 3.46 14.90
C ALA A 203 5.35 3.50 16.08
N ILE A 204 6.30 4.41 16.04
CA ILE A 204 7.29 4.64 17.11
C ILE A 204 6.76 5.56 18.19
N ASP A 205 5.71 6.33 17.88
CA ASP A 205 5.00 7.23 18.76
C ASP A 205 3.49 7.16 18.54
N ASN A 206 2.72 7.84 19.38
CA ASN A 206 1.29 8.02 19.15
C ASN A 206 1.04 8.94 17.96
N ILE A 207 0.12 8.53 17.08
CA ILE A 207 -0.26 9.31 15.89
C ILE A 207 -1.66 9.91 16.14
N TRP A 208 -1.78 11.22 16.01
CA TRP A 208 -3.03 11.94 16.17
C TRP A 208 -3.67 12.23 14.81
N ILE A 209 -4.92 11.86 14.65
CA ILE A 209 -5.70 12.03 13.41
C ILE A 209 -6.95 12.86 13.74
N GLY A 210 -7.26 13.84 12.87
CA GLY A 210 -8.52 14.59 12.96
C GLY A 210 -8.65 15.45 14.21
N TYR A 211 -7.77 16.43 14.41
CA TYR A 211 -7.84 17.36 15.54
C TYR A 211 -8.04 16.67 16.91
N PHE A 212 -7.22 15.66 17.20
CA PHE A 212 -7.23 14.88 18.43
C PHE A 212 -8.42 13.92 18.64
N LEU A 213 -9.24 13.70 17.60
CA LEU A 213 -10.39 12.79 17.71
C LEU A 213 -9.96 11.32 17.76
N VAL A 214 -8.89 10.96 17.06
CA VAL A 214 -8.36 9.59 17.04
C VAL A 214 -6.87 9.62 17.37
N ARG A 215 -6.48 8.81 18.33
CA ARG A 215 -5.08 8.58 18.69
C ARG A 215 -4.73 7.13 18.45
N VAL A 216 -3.95 6.87 17.40
CA VAL A 216 -3.33 5.56 17.15
C VAL A 216 -2.16 5.39 18.10
N ALA A 217 -2.11 4.27 18.79
CA ALA A 217 -1.09 4.01 19.79
C ALA A 217 0.25 3.63 19.13
N LYS A 218 1.35 3.97 19.81
CA LYS A 218 2.68 3.41 19.57
C LYS A 218 2.61 1.89 19.45
N GLY A 219 3.40 1.29 18.55
CA GLY A 219 3.41 -0.14 18.27
C GLY A 219 2.33 -0.62 17.28
N ALA A 220 1.48 0.30 16.77
CA ALA A 220 0.62 -0.03 15.63
C ALA A 220 1.47 -0.39 14.41
N ARG A 221 1.06 -1.44 13.69
CA ARG A 221 1.81 -1.96 12.52
C ARG A 221 0.91 -2.08 11.33
N ALA A 222 1.48 -1.86 10.15
CA ALA A 222 0.85 -2.20 8.89
C ALA A 222 1.87 -2.80 7.93
N GLY A 223 1.40 -3.71 7.07
CA GLY A 223 2.20 -4.38 6.06
C GLY A 223 1.47 -4.41 4.73
N TYR A 224 2.25 -4.39 3.66
CA TYR A 224 1.82 -4.50 2.30
C TYR A 224 2.75 -5.45 1.55
N GLU A 225 2.20 -6.39 0.81
CA GLU A 225 2.96 -7.33 0.00
C GLU A 225 2.43 -7.38 -1.43
N GLN A 226 3.34 -7.57 -2.37
CA GLN A 226 3.04 -7.78 -3.78
C GLN A 226 3.57 -9.14 -4.24
N ALA A 227 2.87 -9.73 -5.20
CA ALA A 227 3.32 -10.90 -5.93
C ALA A 227 3.34 -10.60 -7.44
N ARG A 228 4.27 -11.23 -8.16
CA ARG A 228 4.34 -11.10 -9.61
C ARG A 228 3.32 -12.02 -10.27
N VAL A 229 2.47 -11.45 -11.11
CA VAL A 229 1.41 -12.16 -11.84
C VAL A 229 1.81 -12.22 -13.32
N ASN A 230 1.63 -13.41 -13.93
CA ASN A 230 1.95 -13.68 -15.35
C ASN A 230 3.38 -13.29 -15.77
N ASN A 231 4.29 -13.15 -14.83
CA ASN A 231 5.66 -12.71 -15.06
C ASN A 231 5.79 -11.29 -15.65
N GLU A 232 4.77 -10.44 -15.54
CA GLU A 232 4.74 -9.11 -16.18
C GLU A 232 4.32 -7.96 -15.26
N VAL A 233 3.46 -8.22 -14.26
CA VAL A 233 2.89 -7.18 -13.41
C VAL A 233 3.01 -7.56 -11.94
N TRP A 234 3.27 -6.57 -11.10
CA TRP A 234 3.24 -6.74 -9.65
C TRP A 234 1.86 -6.32 -9.14
N MET A 235 1.19 -7.24 -8.45
CA MET A 235 -0.14 -7.04 -7.88
C MET A 235 -0.09 -7.19 -6.37
N ALA A 236 -0.89 -6.41 -5.66
CA ALA A 236 -1.09 -6.64 -4.24
C ALA A 236 -1.47 -8.10 -3.99
N SER A 237 -0.80 -8.76 -3.07
CA SER A 237 -1.11 -10.11 -2.59
C SER A 237 -1.70 -10.08 -1.20
N GLN A 238 -1.21 -9.18 -0.34
CA GLN A 238 -1.68 -9.02 1.03
C GLN A 238 -1.53 -7.59 1.52
N VAL A 239 -2.51 -7.14 2.29
CA VAL A 239 -2.45 -5.96 3.15
C VAL A 239 -2.83 -6.37 4.56
N GLN A 240 -2.07 -5.97 5.56
CA GLN A 240 -2.37 -6.26 6.95
C GLN A 240 -2.16 -5.03 7.83
N ALA A 241 -2.96 -4.91 8.90
CA ALA A 241 -2.75 -3.88 9.90
C ALA A 241 -3.17 -4.40 11.28
N SER A 242 -2.41 -4.03 12.30
CA SER A 242 -2.75 -4.26 13.72
C SER A 242 -2.68 -2.92 14.43
N ILE A 243 -3.83 -2.43 14.87
CA ILE A 243 -3.99 -1.07 15.36
C ILE A 243 -4.69 -1.09 16.71
N SER A 244 -4.11 -0.37 17.66
CA SER A 244 -4.81 0.05 18.88
C SER A 244 -5.01 1.56 18.80
N ALA A 245 -6.25 2.02 18.88
CA ALA A 245 -6.58 3.44 18.80
C ALA A 245 -7.56 3.84 19.88
N ARG A 246 -7.43 5.09 20.36
CA ARG A 246 -8.44 5.74 21.20
C ARG A 246 -9.24 6.70 20.33
N VAL A 247 -10.56 6.55 20.36
CA VAL A 247 -11.51 7.41 19.67
C VAL A 247 -12.24 8.26 20.70
N GLY A 248 -12.11 9.58 20.57
CA GLY A 248 -12.58 10.52 21.59
C GLY A 248 -11.86 10.32 22.92
N LEU A 249 -12.58 10.56 24.04
CA LEU A 249 -11.98 10.53 25.36
C LEU A 249 -11.83 9.12 25.96
N PHE A 250 -12.75 8.20 25.64
CA PHE A 250 -12.89 6.96 26.39
C PHE A 250 -12.88 5.67 25.55
N LYS A 251 -13.26 5.73 24.28
CA LYS A 251 -13.42 4.51 23.47
C LYS A 251 -12.08 4.02 22.96
N VAL A 252 -11.60 2.88 23.44
CA VAL A 252 -10.44 2.17 22.91
C VAL A 252 -10.92 1.13 21.91
N VAL A 253 -10.37 1.16 20.70
CA VAL A 253 -10.62 0.18 19.64
C VAL A 253 -9.32 -0.53 19.35
N ARG A 254 -9.34 -1.85 19.36
CA ARG A 254 -8.24 -2.70 18.91
C ARG A 254 -8.74 -3.49 17.72
N LEU A 255 -8.04 -3.39 16.61
CA LEU A 255 -8.43 -4.08 15.40
C LEU A 255 -7.23 -4.71 14.71
N GLN A 256 -7.50 -5.85 14.08
CA GLN A 256 -6.64 -6.45 13.08
C GLN A 256 -7.40 -6.46 11.76
N HIS A 257 -6.78 -5.96 10.73
CA HIS A 257 -7.32 -5.91 9.38
C HIS A 257 -6.38 -6.67 8.45
N GLU A 258 -6.94 -7.58 7.68
CA GLU A 258 -6.21 -8.33 6.67
C GLU A 258 -7.02 -8.34 5.38
N VAL A 259 -6.34 -8.08 4.26
CA VAL A 259 -6.89 -8.24 2.92
C VAL A 259 -5.97 -9.16 2.15
N ILE A 260 -6.50 -10.26 1.64
CA ILE A 260 -5.80 -11.19 0.76
C ILE A 260 -6.37 -11.01 -0.64
N TYR A 261 -5.49 -10.76 -1.60
CA TYR A 261 -5.82 -10.64 -3.01
C TYR A 261 -5.49 -11.93 -3.73
N SER A 262 -6.35 -12.36 -4.63
CA SER A 262 -6.23 -13.62 -5.35
C SER A 262 -6.89 -13.56 -6.73
N LYS A 263 -6.75 -14.63 -7.51
CA LYS A 263 -7.39 -14.77 -8.83
C LYS A 263 -7.13 -13.57 -9.75
N CYS A 264 -5.94 -12.97 -9.63
CA CYS A 264 -5.52 -11.88 -10.50
C CYS A 264 -5.47 -12.36 -11.95
N ARG A 265 -6.17 -11.66 -12.84
CA ARG A 265 -6.19 -11.96 -14.28
C ARG A 265 -6.29 -10.69 -15.08
N GLU A 266 -5.61 -10.67 -16.21
CA GLU A 266 -5.71 -9.57 -17.16
C GLU A 266 -7.13 -9.52 -17.75
N LEU A 267 -7.66 -8.32 -17.86
CA LEU A 267 -8.87 -8.06 -18.62
C LEU A 267 -8.51 -8.17 -20.10
N ARG A 268 -8.72 -9.34 -20.69
CA ARG A 268 -8.69 -9.45 -22.14
C ARG A 268 -9.80 -8.56 -22.68
N THR A 269 -9.50 -7.87 -23.75
CA THR A 269 -10.39 -6.93 -24.49
C THR A 269 -11.57 -7.66 -25.18
N ASP A 270 -12.00 -8.80 -24.72
CA ASP A 270 -13.32 -9.29 -25.04
C ASP A 270 -14.29 -8.46 -24.20
N PRO A 271 -15.13 -7.64 -24.84
CA PRO A 271 -16.23 -7.01 -24.12
C PRO A 271 -17.06 -8.16 -23.55
N LEU A 272 -16.95 -8.43 -22.24
CA LEU A 272 -18.07 -8.95 -21.51
C LEU A 272 -19.15 -7.86 -21.56
N VAL A 273 -19.63 -7.60 -22.75
CA VAL A 273 -20.95 -7.13 -22.99
C VAL A 273 -21.81 -8.21 -22.36
N ILE A 274 -22.35 -7.94 -21.19
CA ILE A 274 -23.54 -8.63 -20.74
C ILE A 274 -24.64 -8.24 -21.72
N SER A 275 -24.62 -8.86 -22.90
CA SER A 275 -25.75 -8.97 -23.77
C SER A 275 -26.63 -10.08 -23.21
N GLN A 276 -27.25 -9.81 -22.08
CA GLN A 276 -28.39 -10.63 -21.62
C GLN A 276 -29.59 -9.72 -21.54
N GLY A 277 -30.50 -9.93 -22.48
CA GLY A 277 -31.84 -9.42 -22.43
C GLY A 277 -32.31 -8.65 -23.64
N ARG A 278 -32.12 -9.19 -24.84
CA ARG A 278 -33.07 -9.00 -25.91
C ARG A 278 -33.61 -10.38 -26.27
N GLN A 279 -34.66 -10.76 -25.60
CA GLN A 279 -35.79 -11.54 -26.11
C GLN A 279 -37.02 -11.05 -25.41
#